data_5b633172f83d05de898776a7abf9425b
#
_entry.id   5b633172f83d05de898776a7abf9425b
#
_cell.length_a   1.000
_cell.length_b   1.000
_cell.length_c   1.000
_cell.angle_alpha   90.00
_cell.angle_beta   90.00
_cell.angle_gamma   90.00
#
_symmetry.space_group_name_H-M   'P 1'
#
loop_
_entity.id
_entity.type
_entity.pdbx_description
1 polymer ?
#
loop_
_entity_poly.entity_id
_entity_poly.type
_entity_poly.pdbx_seq_one_letter_code
_entity_poly.pdbx_strand_id
1 'polypeptide(L)'
;MGVIKGLKDINALLDKPKYESTGTKVRWVKLADGQSARVRFVEELDSESAHYDAARGLSVVIAQHTNPKDYKRMAACTQETEGRCFACEMARKEPKAGWRSKLRFYCNVIIDDGTEDPYVAVWSQGVSKQSAFNTIREYALETGSISNLEWKLKRNGQGTETNYTLLPTKPDSEPFAWPELELFNLEKVVREVPYPEQEAFYFGFDTPSVTSTNIDW
;
A
#
# COMPACT_ATOMS: atom_id res chain seq x y z
N MET A 1 30.67 17.74 6.68
CA MET A 1 29.96 17.80 7.96
C MET A 1 30.04 19.23 8.48
N GLY A 2 28.91 19.93 8.59
CA GLY A 2 28.87 21.26 9.21
C GLY A 2 28.88 21.14 10.72
N VAL A 3 29.76 21.88 11.39
CA VAL A 3 29.77 21.95 12.86
C VAL A 3 28.68 22.90 13.29
N ILE A 4 27.70 22.43 14.04
CA ILE A 4 26.62 23.25 14.60
C ILE A 4 27.11 23.79 15.93
N LYS A 5 27.11 25.13 16.07
CA LYS A 5 27.55 25.84 17.28
C LYS A 5 26.44 26.74 17.77
N GLY A 6 25.99 26.51 18.98
CA GLY A 6 25.05 27.36 19.68
C GLY A 6 23.76 26.65 20.10
N LEU A 7 23.29 26.98 21.31
CA LEU A 7 22.13 26.34 21.93
C LEU A 7 20.84 26.55 21.11
N LYS A 8 20.73 27.69 20.42
CA LYS A 8 19.59 28.04 19.59
C LYS A 8 19.44 27.12 18.37
N ASP A 9 20.57 26.78 17.73
CA ASP A 9 20.59 25.92 16.54
C ASP A 9 20.44 24.44 16.94
N ILE A 10 20.94 24.06 18.14
CA ILE A 10 20.72 22.74 18.72
C ILE A 10 19.26 22.57 19.10
N ASN A 11 18.63 23.55 19.75
CA ASN A 11 17.22 23.51 20.09
C ASN A 11 16.33 23.47 18.83
N ALA A 12 16.64 24.27 17.79
CA ALA A 12 15.93 24.21 16.53
C ALA A 12 16.00 22.85 15.82
N LEU A 13 17.05 22.06 16.09
CA LEU A 13 17.15 20.65 15.64
C LEU A 13 16.32 19.69 16.49
N LEU A 14 16.23 19.98 17.81
CA LEU A 14 15.44 19.19 18.75
C LEU A 14 13.93 19.53 18.65
N ASP A 15 13.61 20.77 18.32
CA ASP A 15 12.24 21.27 18.16
C ASP A 15 11.67 21.09 16.75
N LYS A 16 12.39 20.41 15.84
CA LYS A 16 11.78 19.98 14.59
C LYS A 16 10.54 19.17 14.92
N PRO A 17 9.35 19.55 14.38
CA PRO A 17 8.12 18.85 14.70
C PRO A 17 8.34 17.36 14.44
N LYS A 18 8.19 16.56 15.51
CA LYS A 18 8.05 15.12 15.36
C LYS A 18 6.92 14.94 14.35
N TYR A 19 7.20 14.30 13.25
CA TYR A 19 6.17 13.89 12.31
C TYR A 19 5.26 12.92 13.07
N GLU A 20 4.25 13.47 13.72
CA GLU A 20 3.20 12.67 14.32
C GLU A 20 2.48 11.99 13.17
N SER A 21 2.62 10.70 13.07
CA SER A 21 1.76 9.90 12.24
C SER A 21 0.37 9.95 12.89
N THR A 22 -0.41 10.94 12.53
CA THR A 22 -1.82 11.11 12.95
C THR A 22 -2.73 10.11 12.23
N GLY A 23 -2.19 9.07 11.61
CA GLY A 23 -2.94 8.07 10.87
C GLY A 23 -3.29 6.87 11.74
N THR A 24 -4.54 6.46 11.70
CA THR A 24 -5.00 5.13 12.15
C THR A 24 -4.03 4.08 11.62
N LYS A 25 -3.52 3.22 12.51
CA LYS A 25 -2.58 2.15 12.11
C LYS A 25 -3.24 1.28 11.05
N VAL A 26 -2.68 1.24 9.85
CA VAL A 26 -3.22 0.47 8.72
C VAL A 26 -3.29 -1.01 9.10
N ARG A 27 -4.47 -1.60 8.95
CA ARG A 27 -4.68 -3.03 9.07
C ARG A 27 -4.51 -3.66 7.70
N TRP A 28 -3.53 -4.54 7.57
CA TRP A 28 -3.25 -5.25 6.32
C TRP A 28 -3.93 -6.60 6.27
N VAL A 29 -4.34 -7.03 5.08
CA VAL A 29 -4.79 -8.41 4.89
C VAL A 29 -3.64 -9.36 5.17
N LYS A 30 -3.83 -10.25 6.15
CA LYS A 30 -2.86 -11.26 6.57
C LYS A 30 -3.54 -12.63 6.54
N LEU A 31 -3.10 -13.48 5.64
CA LEU A 31 -3.53 -14.88 5.56
C LEU A 31 -2.31 -15.78 5.74
N ALA A 32 -2.46 -16.91 6.41
CA ALA A 32 -1.45 -17.95 6.45
C ALA A 32 -1.34 -18.67 5.09
N ASP A 33 -0.25 -19.39 4.86
CA ASP A 33 -0.11 -20.22 3.68
C ASP A 33 -1.25 -21.25 3.59
N GLY A 34 -1.88 -21.35 2.43
CA GLY A 34 -3.04 -22.20 2.19
C GLY A 34 -4.37 -21.67 2.74
N GLN A 35 -4.35 -20.64 3.60
CA GLN A 35 -5.57 -20.04 4.16
C GLN A 35 -6.34 -19.28 3.07
N SER A 36 -7.67 -19.28 3.20
CA SER A 36 -8.56 -18.48 2.36
C SER A 36 -9.52 -17.68 3.22
N ALA A 37 -9.94 -16.54 2.69
CA ALA A 37 -10.95 -15.67 3.27
C ALA A 37 -11.96 -15.25 2.20
N ARG A 38 -13.15 -14.83 2.63
CA ARG A 38 -14.08 -14.10 1.77
C ARG A 38 -13.72 -12.63 1.84
N VAL A 39 -13.71 -11.95 0.71
CA VAL A 39 -13.40 -10.53 0.63
C VAL A 39 -14.37 -9.83 -0.31
N ARG A 40 -14.65 -8.57 0.00
CA ARG A 40 -15.40 -7.68 -0.87
C ARG A 40 -14.58 -6.41 -1.06
N PHE A 41 -14.31 -6.05 -2.31
CA PHE A 41 -13.64 -4.80 -2.64
C PHE A 41 -14.55 -3.62 -2.32
N VAL A 42 -14.00 -2.59 -1.71
CA VAL A 42 -14.76 -1.38 -1.32
C VAL A 42 -14.74 -0.36 -2.46
N GLU A 43 -13.56 -0.11 -3.01
CA GLU A 43 -13.40 0.82 -4.12
C GLU A 43 -13.42 0.10 -5.47
N GLU A 44 -13.89 0.82 -6.47
CA GLU A 44 -13.79 0.41 -7.88
C GLU A 44 -12.43 0.76 -8.48
N LEU A 45 -12.16 0.21 -9.68
CA LEU A 45 -10.96 0.53 -10.46
C LEU A 45 -11.14 1.79 -11.31
N ASP A 46 -12.38 2.17 -11.63
CA ASP A 46 -12.73 3.25 -12.51
C ASP A 46 -13.96 4.01 -12.02
N SER A 47 -13.97 5.33 -12.23
CA SER A 47 -15.11 6.20 -11.91
C SER A 47 -16.33 5.97 -12.84
N GLU A 48 -16.12 5.31 -13.96
CA GLU A 48 -17.19 4.92 -14.89
C GLU A 48 -17.82 3.56 -14.55
N SER A 49 -17.32 2.88 -13.53
CA SER A 49 -17.87 1.63 -13.02
C SER A 49 -19.33 1.79 -12.60
N ALA A 50 -20.17 0.79 -12.90
CA ALA A 50 -21.60 0.81 -12.56
C ALA A 50 -21.87 0.94 -11.05
N HIS A 51 -20.94 0.54 -10.20
CA HIS A 51 -21.06 0.56 -8.74
C HIS A 51 -20.05 1.55 -8.08
N TYR A 52 -19.49 2.49 -8.89
CA TYR A 52 -18.66 3.54 -8.33
C TYR A 52 -19.44 4.42 -7.37
N ASP A 53 -18.83 4.72 -6.24
CA ASP A 53 -19.34 5.62 -5.23
C ASP A 53 -18.25 6.62 -4.84
N ALA A 54 -18.50 7.90 -5.11
CA ALA A 54 -17.55 8.97 -4.83
C ALA A 54 -17.19 9.10 -3.33
N ALA A 55 -18.07 8.67 -2.44
CA ALA A 55 -17.79 8.66 -1.00
C ALA A 55 -16.76 7.59 -0.60
N ARG A 56 -16.68 6.50 -1.36
CA ARG A 56 -15.70 5.43 -1.18
C ARG A 56 -14.41 5.68 -1.99
N GLY A 57 -14.52 6.41 -3.09
CA GLY A 57 -13.40 6.74 -3.96
C GLY A 57 -12.98 5.60 -4.89
N LEU A 58 -11.72 5.63 -5.29
CA LEU A 58 -11.10 4.63 -6.16
C LEU A 58 -9.94 3.93 -5.45
N SER A 59 -9.71 2.68 -5.82
CA SER A 59 -8.47 2.00 -5.53
C SER A 59 -7.27 2.71 -6.18
N VAL A 60 -6.07 2.56 -5.62
CA VAL A 60 -4.89 3.30 -6.08
C VAL A 60 -3.77 2.38 -6.53
N VAL A 61 -2.96 2.88 -7.46
CA VAL A 61 -1.68 2.27 -7.82
C VAL A 61 -0.57 3.24 -7.49
N ILE A 62 0.36 2.83 -6.64
CA ILE A 62 1.47 3.66 -6.18
C ILE A 62 2.78 3.08 -6.70
N ALA A 63 3.59 3.93 -7.34
CA ALA A 63 4.98 3.61 -7.63
C ALA A 63 5.79 3.72 -6.35
N GLN A 64 6.49 2.66 -5.96
CA GLN A 64 7.26 2.63 -4.73
C GLN A 64 8.64 2.03 -4.93
N HIS A 65 9.58 2.47 -4.11
CA HIS A 65 10.92 1.91 -4.01
C HIS A 65 11.10 1.19 -2.68
N THR A 66 11.93 0.16 -2.70
CA THR A 66 12.32 -0.58 -1.50
C THR A 66 13.84 -0.63 -1.48
N ASN A 67 14.44 -0.42 -0.31
CA ASN A 67 15.88 -0.62 -0.17
C ASN A 67 16.21 -2.10 -0.42
N PRO A 68 17.09 -2.43 -1.38
CA PRO A 68 17.42 -3.83 -1.69
C PRO A 68 18.05 -4.61 -0.55
N LYS A 69 18.64 -3.90 0.43
CA LYS A 69 19.30 -4.50 1.60
C LYS A 69 18.42 -4.47 2.86
N ASP A 70 17.36 -3.67 2.87
CA ASP A 70 16.43 -3.55 3.98
C ASP A 70 15.01 -3.33 3.47
N TYR A 71 14.27 -4.41 3.29
CA TYR A 71 12.90 -4.41 2.74
C TYR A 71 11.88 -3.65 3.61
N LYS A 72 12.21 -3.33 4.86
CA LYS A 72 11.37 -2.50 5.73
C LYS A 72 11.41 -1.02 5.35
N ARG A 73 12.44 -0.60 4.61
CA ARG A 73 12.61 0.77 4.14
C ARG A 73 12.02 0.92 2.74
N MET A 74 10.73 1.17 2.73
CA MET A 74 9.93 1.35 1.53
C MET A 74 9.23 2.70 1.57
N ALA A 75 9.25 3.43 0.45
CA ALA A 75 8.59 4.71 0.30
C ALA A 75 8.02 4.90 -1.11
N ALA A 76 7.03 5.77 -1.23
CA ALA A 76 6.50 6.21 -2.51
C ALA A 76 7.61 6.89 -3.36
N CYS A 77 7.51 6.74 -4.67
CA CYS A 77 8.39 7.43 -5.60
C CYS A 77 7.97 8.90 -5.71
N THR A 78 8.88 9.83 -5.46
CA THR A 78 8.63 11.28 -5.55
C THR A 78 9.02 11.89 -6.90
N GLN A 79 9.38 11.06 -7.89
CA GLN A 79 9.82 11.56 -9.20
C GLN A 79 8.75 12.39 -9.92
N GLU A 80 7.47 12.04 -9.77
CA GLU A 80 6.37 12.77 -10.40
C GLU A 80 5.91 13.97 -9.56
N THR A 81 5.94 13.87 -8.24
CA THR A 81 5.46 14.91 -7.31
C THR A 81 6.49 16.01 -7.07
N GLU A 82 7.78 15.65 -6.93
CA GLU A 82 8.86 16.58 -6.63
C GLU A 82 9.86 16.79 -7.79
N GLY A 83 9.65 16.10 -8.93
CA GLY A 83 10.57 16.12 -10.07
C GLY A 83 11.89 15.35 -9.84
N ARG A 84 12.09 14.80 -8.66
CA ARG A 84 13.29 14.07 -8.23
C ARG A 84 13.00 12.99 -7.21
N CYS A 85 13.80 11.94 -7.20
CA CYS A 85 13.69 10.83 -6.26
C CYS A 85 15.06 10.16 -6.10
N PHE A 86 15.56 10.08 -4.87
CA PHE A 86 16.85 9.46 -4.54
C PHE A 86 16.95 8.00 -5.02
N ALA A 87 15.91 7.21 -4.76
CA ALA A 87 15.90 5.81 -5.18
C ALA A 87 15.87 5.64 -6.71
N CYS A 88 15.25 6.56 -7.46
CA CYS A 88 15.35 6.62 -8.92
C CYS A 88 16.78 6.95 -9.38
N GLU A 89 17.48 7.84 -8.66
CA GLU A 89 18.90 8.17 -8.95
C GLU A 89 19.79 6.95 -8.69
N MET A 90 19.57 6.24 -7.58
CA MET A 90 20.27 4.98 -7.28
C MET A 90 20.00 3.90 -8.33
N ALA A 91 18.75 3.77 -8.81
CA ALA A 91 18.41 2.84 -9.87
C ALA A 91 19.14 3.12 -11.19
N ARG A 92 19.42 4.40 -11.48
CA ARG A 92 20.21 4.82 -12.65
C ARG A 92 21.70 4.55 -12.47
N LYS A 93 22.23 4.82 -11.26
CA LYS A 93 23.65 4.58 -10.92
C LYS A 93 23.97 3.09 -10.86
N GLU A 94 23.07 2.30 -10.28
CA GLU A 94 23.24 0.87 -9.99
C GLU A 94 22.05 0.06 -10.52
N PRO A 95 21.90 -0.13 -11.85
CA PRO A 95 20.68 -0.73 -12.45
C PRO A 95 20.38 -2.16 -12.00
N LYS A 96 21.40 -2.89 -11.50
CA LYS A 96 21.26 -4.28 -11.02
C LYS A 96 21.10 -4.40 -9.51
N ALA A 97 21.20 -3.31 -8.76
CA ALA A 97 21.14 -3.34 -7.30
C ALA A 97 19.71 -3.50 -6.73
N GLY A 98 18.67 -3.40 -7.57
CA GLY A 98 17.28 -3.63 -7.14
C GLY A 98 16.51 -2.38 -6.72
N TRP A 99 17.04 -1.18 -6.98
CA TRP A 99 16.41 0.10 -6.64
C TRP A 99 15.24 0.51 -7.55
N ARG A 100 14.93 -0.25 -8.59
CA ARG A 100 13.84 0.09 -9.53
C ARG A 100 12.51 0.21 -8.81
N SER A 101 11.73 1.23 -9.16
CA SER A 101 10.35 1.35 -8.66
C SER A 101 9.50 0.17 -9.13
N LYS A 102 8.57 -0.22 -8.26
CA LYS A 102 7.55 -1.23 -8.55
C LYS A 102 6.18 -0.58 -8.39
N LEU A 103 5.31 -0.80 -9.36
CA LEU A 103 3.91 -0.42 -9.23
C LEU A 103 3.19 -1.41 -8.32
N ARG A 104 2.46 -0.88 -7.35
CA ARG A 104 1.69 -1.69 -6.43
C ARG A 104 0.27 -1.14 -6.29
N PHE A 105 -0.68 -2.03 -6.41
CA PHE A 105 -2.10 -1.78 -6.25
C PHE A 105 -2.48 -1.85 -4.78
N TYR A 106 -3.39 -0.96 -4.35
CA TYR A 106 -3.95 -0.91 -3.00
C TYR A 106 -5.44 -0.66 -3.06
N CYS A 107 -6.20 -1.36 -2.23
CA CYS A 107 -7.62 -1.15 -2.04
C CYS A 107 -8.03 -1.52 -0.61
N ASN A 108 -9.12 -0.92 -0.11
CA ASN A 108 -9.79 -1.41 1.07
C ASN A 108 -10.61 -2.65 0.70
N VAL A 109 -10.60 -3.62 1.56
CA VAL A 109 -11.48 -4.80 1.46
C VAL A 109 -12.18 -5.03 2.78
N ILE A 110 -13.44 -5.44 2.73
CA ILE A 110 -14.08 -6.10 3.85
C ILE A 110 -13.66 -7.56 3.78
N ILE A 111 -13.04 -8.06 4.83
CA ILE A 111 -12.54 -9.42 4.91
C ILE A 111 -13.24 -10.20 6.00
N ASP A 112 -13.68 -11.42 5.67
CA ASP A 112 -14.16 -12.43 6.58
C ASP A 112 -13.21 -13.64 6.46
N ASP A 113 -12.34 -13.78 7.43
CA ASP A 113 -11.36 -14.87 7.53
C ASP A 113 -11.76 -15.93 8.56
N GLY A 114 -12.95 -15.78 9.16
CA GLY A 114 -13.52 -16.70 10.14
C GLY A 114 -12.93 -16.59 11.56
N THR A 115 -12.08 -15.59 11.83
CA THR A 115 -11.47 -15.40 13.16
C THR A 115 -12.21 -14.39 14.03
N GLU A 116 -12.90 -13.44 13.43
CA GLU A 116 -13.69 -12.38 14.07
C GLU A 116 -14.81 -11.92 13.13
N ASP A 117 -15.63 -10.95 13.55
CA ASP A 117 -16.59 -10.31 12.68
C ASP A 117 -15.89 -9.66 11.48
N PRO A 118 -16.54 -9.62 10.30
CA PRO A 118 -15.94 -9.01 9.11
C PRO A 118 -15.43 -7.60 9.37
N TYR A 119 -14.23 -7.30 8.92
CA TYR A 119 -13.53 -6.04 9.19
C TYR A 119 -12.89 -5.46 7.93
N VAL A 120 -12.58 -4.15 7.96
CA VAL A 120 -11.84 -3.48 6.89
C VAL A 120 -10.34 -3.72 7.05
N ALA A 121 -9.69 -4.07 5.95
CA ALA A 121 -8.25 -4.15 5.84
C ALA A 121 -7.78 -3.64 4.48
N VAL A 122 -6.54 -3.20 4.38
CA VAL A 122 -5.92 -2.86 3.09
C VAL A 122 -5.32 -4.12 2.48
N TRP A 123 -5.72 -4.40 1.25
CA TRP A 123 -5.09 -5.43 0.43
C TRP A 123 -4.19 -4.80 -0.63
N SER A 124 -3.02 -5.40 -0.86
CA SER A 124 -2.08 -4.88 -1.83
C SER A 124 -1.48 -5.97 -2.70
N GLN A 125 -1.28 -5.66 -3.99
CA GLN A 125 -0.69 -6.57 -4.98
C GLN A 125 0.27 -5.85 -5.93
N GLY A 126 1.30 -6.56 -6.36
CA GLY A 126 2.12 -6.08 -7.48
C GLY A 126 1.28 -5.97 -8.76
N VAL A 127 1.51 -4.92 -9.53
CA VAL A 127 0.86 -4.73 -10.82
C VAL A 127 1.64 -5.50 -11.88
N SER A 128 1.20 -6.73 -12.18
CA SER A 128 1.80 -7.58 -13.22
C SER A 128 0.74 -8.51 -13.82
N LYS A 129 1.01 -9.04 -15.01
CA LYS A 129 0.12 -9.99 -15.68
C LYS A 129 -0.08 -11.30 -14.91
N GLN A 130 0.86 -11.66 -14.04
CA GLN A 130 0.81 -12.89 -13.23
C GLN A 130 0.27 -12.67 -11.82
N SER A 131 -0.01 -11.43 -11.44
CA SER A 131 -0.52 -11.13 -10.11
C SER A 131 -2.04 -11.24 -10.02
N ALA A 132 -2.56 -11.42 -8.81
CA ALA A 132 -3.99 -11.40 -8.55
C ALA A 132 -4.66 -10.08 -8.96
N PHE A 133 -3.92 -8.97 -9.04
CA PHE A 133 -4.40 -7.71 -9.61
C PHE A 133 -4.90 -7.89 -11.05
N ASN A 134 -4.22 -8.68 -11.86
CA ASN A 134 -4.68 -8.89 -13.23
C ASN A 134 -6.04 -9.61 -13.29
N THR A 135 -6.31 -10.52 -12.36
CA THR A 135 -7.62 -11.19 -12.28
C THR A 135 -8.76 -10.19 -12.06
N ILE A 136 -8.61 -9.25 -11.10
CA ILE A 136 -9.65 -8.24 -10.86
C ILE A 136 -9.75 -7.23 -12.01
N ARG A 137 -8.64 -6.87 -12.63
CA ARG A 137 -8.62 -5.99 -13.80
C ARG A 137 -9.37 -6.61 -14.99
N GLU A 138 -9.08 -7.85 -15.35
CA GLU A 138 -9.76 -8.57 -16.43
C GLU A 138 -11.27 -8.70 -16.13
N TYR A 139 -11.61 -9.04 -14.89
CA TYR A 139 -12.99 -9.13 -14.47
C TYR A 139 -13.72 -7.77 -14.59
N ALA A 140 -13.08 -6.68 -14.13
CA ALA A 140 -13.64 -5.33 -14.25
C ALA A 140 -13.89 -4.93 -15.71
N LEU A 141 -12.96 -5.26 -16.61
CA LEU A 141 -13.11 -4.98 -18.04
C LEU A 141 -14.28 -5.74 -18.66
N GLU A 142 -14.57 -6.94 -18.19
CA GLU A 142 -15.66 -7.77 -18.73
C GLU A 142 -17.02 -7.41 -18.12
N THR A 143 -17.06 -7.11 -16.82
CA THR A 143 -18.32 -6.95 -16.07
C THR A 143 -18.64 -5.52 -15.68
N GLY A 144 -17.67 -4.60 -15.78
CA GLY A 144 -17.81 -3.19 -15.42
C GLY A 144 -17.70 -2.87 -13.93
N SER A 145 -17.43 -3.87 -13.06
CA SER A 145 -17.33 -3.64 -11.61
C SER A 145 -16.61 -4.77 -10.91
N ILE A 146 -15.95 -4.48 -9.76
CA ILE A 146 -15.34 -5.47 -8.88
C ILE A 146 -15.99 -5.52 -7.49
N SER A 147 -16.75 -4.49 -7.11
CA SER A 147 -17.36 -4.37 -5.77
C SER A 147 -18.73 -5.02 -5.67
N ASN A 148 -19.33 -5.45 -6.79
CA ASN A 148 -20.69 -5.98 -6.86
C ASN A 148 -20.83 -7.46 -6.46
N LEU A 149 -19.77 -8.07 -5.94
CA LEU A 149 -19.73 -9.48 -5.56
C LEU A 149 -18.72 -9.73 -4.46
N GLU A 150 -18.84 -10.92 -3.90
CA GLU A 150 -17.88 -11.47 -2.97
C GLU A 150 -16.81 -12.27 -3.73
N TRP A 151 -15.58 -12.22 -3.25
CA TRP A 151 -14.45 -12.95 -3.79
C TRP A 151 -13.90 -13.93 -2.75
N LYS A 152 -13.45 -15.08 -3.19
CA LYS A 152 -12.63 -15.96 -2.37
C LYS A 152 -11.16 -15.64 -2.64
N LEU A 153 -10.49 -15.08 -1.63
CA LEU A 153 -9.05 -14.80 -1.64
C LEU A 153 -8.34 -15.96 -0.96
N LYS A 154 -7.37 -16.59 -1.64
CA LYS A 154 -6.52 -17.64 -1.07
C LYS A 154 -5.06 -17.23 -1.18
N ARG A 155 -4.31 -17.33 -0.07
CA ARG A 155 -2.86 -17.20 -0.08
C ARG A 155 -2.20 -18.55 -0.38
N ASN A 156 -1.16 -18.53 -1.22
CA ASN A 156 -0.32 -19.67 -1.52
C ASN A 156 1.14 -19.27 -1.37
N GLY A 157 1.95 -20.14 -0.75
CA GLY A 157 3.39 -19.96 -0.57
C GLY A 157 3.76 -19.03 0.59
N GLN A 158 5.07 -18.96 0.83
CA GLN A 158 5.66 -18.22 1.95
C GLN A 158 6.76 -17.28 1.47
N GLY A 159 7.02 -16.22 2.24
CA GLY A 159 8.08 -15.26 1.96
C GLY A 159 7.97 -14.64 0.56
N THR A 160 9.03 -14.72 -0.22
CA THR A 160 9.11 -14.16 -1.58
C THR A 160 8.29 -14.92 -2.63
N GLU A 161 7.89 -16.15 -2.35
CA GLU A 161 7.06 -16.98 -3.23
C GLU A 161 5.56 -16.82 -2.94
N THR A 162 5.20 -15.93 -2.04
CA THR A 162 3.79 -15.65 -1.74
C THR A 162 3.07 -15.15 -2.98
N ASN A 163 1.98 -15.82 -3.31
CA ASN A 163 1.03 -15.37 -4.33
C ASN A 163 -0.41 -15.54 -3.81
N TYR A 164 -1.34 -14.89 -4.50
CA TYR A 164 -2.76 -14.96 -4.16
C TYR A 164 -3.56 -15.43 -5.36
N THR A 165 -4.54 -16.28 -5.07
CA THR A 165 -5.58 -16.67 -6.03
C THR A 165 -6.87 -15.97 -5.64
N LEU A 166 -7.53 -15.34 -6.60
CA LEU A 166 -8.84 -14.72 -6.48
C LEU A 166 -9.84 -15.46 -7.34
N LEU A 167 -10.95 -15.84 -6.74
CA LEU A 167 -12.07 -16.50 -7.43
C LEU A 167 -13.32 -15.65 -7.18
N PRO A 168 -13.93 -15.06 -8.24
CA PRO A 168 -15.16 -14.32 -8.09
C PRO A 168 -16.31 -15.27 -7.78
N THR A 169 -17.24 -14.81 -6.95
CA THR A 169 -18.53 -15.47 -6.75
C THR A 169 -19.53 -14.95 -7.80
N LYS A 170 -20.75 -15.45 -7.75
CA LYS A 170 -21.83 -14.88 -8.57
C LYS A 170 -22.11 -13.45 -8.10
N PRO A 171 -22.28 -12.47 -9.01
CA PRO A 171 -22.71 -11.13 -8.65
C PRO A 171 -24.00 -11.14 -7.82
N ASP A 172 -24.11 -10.21 -6.88
CA ASP A 172 -25.31 -10.04 -6.09
C ASP A 172 -26.48 -9.62 -7.00
N SER A 173 -27.66 -10.17 -6.73
CA SER A 173 -28.89 -9.80 -7.45
C SER A 173 -29.42 -8.42 -7.04
N GLU A 174 -29.05 -7.98 -5.82
CA GLU A 174 -29.39 -6.67 -5.26
C GLU A 174 -28.11 -5.95 -4.80
N PRO A 175 -28.14 -4.60 -4.73
CA PRO A 175 -27.02 -3.84 -4.23
C PRO A 175 -26.66 -4.29 -2.82
N PHE A 176 -25.36 -4.50 -2.58
CA PHE A 176 -24.86 -4.82 -1.26
C PHE A 176 -25.06 -3.62 -0.31
N ALA A 177 -25.69 -3.85 0.83
CA ALA A 177 -25.82 -2.85 1.87
C ALA A 177 -24.46 -2.69 2.59
N TRP A 178 -23.76 -1.61 2.27
CA TRP A 178 -22.47 -1.31 2.89
C TRP A 178 -22.67 -0.90 4.35
N PRO A 179 -22.04 -1.59 5.31
CA PRO A 179 -22.02 -1.10 6.68
C PRO A 179 -21.25 0.22 6.76
N GLU A 180 -21.56 1.03 7.77
CA GLU A 180 -20.71 2.18 8.11
C GLU A 180 -19.36 1.68 8.61
N LEU A 181 -18.33 1.78 7.77
CA LEU A 181 -16.99 1.32 8.05
C LEU A 181 -16.00 2.47 7.88
N GLU A 182 -15.06 2.57 8.80
CA GLU A 182 -13.94 3.47 8.65
C GLU A 182 -12.95 2.90 7.62
N LEU A 183 -12.78 3.61 6.51
CA LEU A 183 -11.85 3.22 5.44
C LEU A 183 -10.46 3.81 5.68
N PHE A 184 -9.45 3.06 5.31
CA PHE A 184 -8.08 3.57 5.30
C PHE A 184 -7.86 4.52 4.10
N ASN A 185 -7.17 5.63 4.33
CA ASN A 185 -6.78 6.54 3.25
C ASN A 185 -5.68 5.88 2.41
N LEU A 186 -6.05 5.39 1.22
CA LEU A 186 -5.16 4.63 0.35
C LEU A 186 -3.97 5.45 -0.18
N GLU A 187 -4.11 6.77 -0.33
CA GLU A 187 -3.02 7.64 -0.77
C GLU A 187 -1.91 7.74 0.29
N LYS A 188 -2.25 7.46 1.56
CA LYS A 188 -1.32 7.54 2.70
C LYS A 188 -0.85 6.19 3.21
N VAL A 189 -1.24 5.08 2.59
CA VAL A 189 -0.83 3.73 3.03
C VAL A 189 0.66 3.46 2.77
N VAL A 190 1.25 4.14 1.79
CA VAL A 190 2.69 4.11 1.53
C VAL A 190 3.31 5.40 2.04
N ARG A 191 4.36 5.26 2.82
CA ARG A 191 5.08 6.41 3.36
C ARG A 191 5.64 7.26 2.22
N GLU A 192 5.35 8.55 2.25
CA GLU A 192 6.02 9.54 1.44
C GLU A 192 7.19 10.14 2.24
N VAL A 193 8.36 10.16 1.66
CA VAL A 193 9.58 10.72 2.26
C VAL A 193 10.07 11.82 1.33
N PRO A 194 10.14 13.09 1.79
CA PRO A 194 10.65 14.18 1.00
C PRO A 194 12.07 13.92 0.49
N TYR A 195 12.38 14.35 -0.74
CA TYR A 195 13.67 14.05 -1.37
C TYR A 195 14.90 14.32 -0.48
N PRO A 196 14.99 15.44 0.28
CA PRO A 196 16.16 15.69 1.12
C PRO A 196 16.38 14.67 2.24
N GLU A 197 15.34 13.93 2.62
CA GLU A 197 15.36 12.96 3.71
C GLU A 197 15.51 11.52 3.20
N GLN A 198 15.32 11.28 1.90
CA GLN A 198 15.28 9.93 1.33
C GLN A 198 16.58 9.16 1.51
N GLU A 199 17.74 9.80 1.33
CA GLU A 199 19.04 9.14 1.52
C GLU A 199 19.20 8.63 2.95
N ALA A 200 18.93 9.49 3.94
CA ALA A 200 18.97 9.12 5.36
C ALA A 200 17.96 8.02 5.68
N PHE A 201 16.74 8.14 5.14
CA PHE A 201 15.70 7.13 5.30
C PHE A 201 16.15 5.77 4.78
N TYR A 202 16.62 5.69 3.53
CA TYR A 202 16.97 4.40 2.94
C TYR A 202 18.21 3.77 3.59
N PHE A 203 19.22 4.55 4.01
CA PHE A 203 20.44 4.01 4.61
C PHE A 203 20.43 3.89 6.13
N GLY A 204 19.34 4.26 6.78
CA GLY A 204 19.25 4.09 8.23
C GLY A 204 20.02 5.10 9.05
N PHE A 205 20.36 6.23 8.47
CA PHE A 205 20.94 7.37 9.20
C PHE A 205 19.88 8.19 9.91
N ASP A 206 18.70 7.59 10.15
CA ASP A 206 17.60 8.27 10.80
C ASP A 206 18.03 8.73 12.19
N THR A 207 17.93 10.02 12.42
CA THR A 207 17.71 10.53 13.77
C THR A 207 16.47 9.82 14.34
N PRO A 208 16.49 9.35 15.61
CA PRO A 208 15.47 8.48 16.17
C PRO A 208 14.16 9.23 16.38
N SER A 209 13.34 9.35 15.35
CA SER A 209 11.96 9.82 15.50
C SER A 209 11.11 9.55 14.28
N VAL A 210 11.08 8.30 13.84
CA VAL A 210 10.01 7.86 12.95
C VAL A 210 9.50 6.55 13.49
N THR A 211 8.33 6.65 14.10
CA THR A 211 7.55 5.47 14.48
C THR A 211 7.35 4.65 13.22
N SER A 212 8.11 3.58 13.11
CA SER A 212 7.91 2.60 12.06
C SER A 212 6.47 2.15 12.14
N THR A 213 5.66 2.41 11.12
CA THR A 213 4.57 1.51 10.83
C THR A 213 5.23 0.15 10.68
N ASN A 214 5.15 -0.69 11.71
CA ASN A 214 5.59 -2.07 11.63
C ASN A 214 4.76 -2.72 10.53
N ILE A 215 5.34 -2.78 9.35
CA ILE A 215 4.84 -3.62 8.27
C ILE A 215 5.39 -4.99 8.62
N ASP A 216 4.67 -5.72 9.48
CA ASP A 216 4.90 -7.15 9.69
C ASP A 216 4.34 -7.85 8.44
N TRP A 217 5.27 -8.35 7.64
CA TRP A 217 5.00 -9.17 6.46
C TRP A 217 4.65 -10.61 6.83
#